data_df13d0b1a30e2f1318f2eea3b1d69eaa
#
_entry.id   df13d0b1a30e2f1318f2eea3b1d69eaa
#
_cell.length_a   1.000
_cell.length_b   1.000
_cell.length_c   1.000
_cell.angle_alpha   90.00
_cell.angle_beta   90.00
_cell.angle_gamma   90.00
#
_symmetry.space_group_name_H-M   'P 1'
#
loop_
_entity.id
_entity.type
_entity.pdbx_description
1 polymer ?
#
loop_
_entity_poly.entity_id
_entity_poly.type
_entity_poly.pdbx_seq_one_letter_code
_entity_poly.pdbx_strand_id
1 'polypeptide(L)'
;ENENGQRLLVWNGEHYNLGNALGIVLNKNVNFMTENYFGKKNGDVTGLLENLHTNLAASIKEYEENGYPYDFYITSVSGVFSDNAPINPAIADTVALFNEKYGEEVTMHMVTLQELYDKIRDKVQDAPVYRGAINDWWGNGVGSTPYAVKHYKEAVRLNHICDRLEEKT
;
A
#
# COMPACT_ATOMS: atom_id res chain seq x y z
N GLU A 1 -10.74 -3.83 16.74
CA GLU A 1 -10.99 -4.76 17.84
C GLU A 1 -12.31 -5.49 17.60
N ASN A 2 -12.30 -6.81 17.68
CA ASN A 2 -13.51 -7.63 17.57
C ASN A 2 -14.20 -7.85 18.92
N GLU A 3 -15.34 -8.57 18.92
CA GLU A 3 -16.15 -8.86 20.12
C GLU A 3 -15.38 -9.66 21.18
N ASN A 4 -14.36 -10.39 20.80
CA ASN A 4 -13.50 -11.18 21.70
C ASN A 4 -12.29 -10.40 22.23
N GLY A 5 -12.19 -9.11 21.96
CA GLY A 5 -11.06 -8.27 22.34
C GLY A 5 -9.80 -8.45 21.51
N GLN A 6 -9.86 -9.22 20.41
CA GLN A 6 -8.73 -9.38 19.51
C GLN A 6 -8.55 -8.10 18.69
N ARG A 7 -7.32 -7.72 18.49
CA ARG A 7 -6.94 -6.51 17.75
C ARG A 7 -6.09 -6.85 16.54
N LEU A 8 -6.30 -6.11 15.48
CA LEU A 8 -5.48 -6.09 14.29
C LEU A 8 -4.92 -4.67 14.16
N LEU A 9 -3.62 -4.55 13.95
CA LEU A 9 -3.01 -3.28 13.58
C LEU A 9 -3.37 -2.99 12.12
N VAL A 10 -3.96 -1.84 11.89
CA VAL A 10 -4.39 -1.40 10.56
C VAL A 10 -3.70 -0.08 10.25
N TRP A 11 -3.01 -0.04 9.12
CA TRP A 11 -2.57 1.19 8.51
C TRP A 11 -3.65 1.68 7.54
N ASN A 12 -4.29 2.79 7.87
CA ASN A 12 -5.24 3.47 7.00
C ASN A 12 -4.57 4.76 6.51
N GLY A 13 -3.70 4.61 5.56
CA GLY A 13 -2.90 5.70 5.00
C GLY A 13 -3.43 6.17 3.65
N GLU A 14 -2.53 6.77 2.91
CA GLU A 14 -2.75 7.30 1.57
C GLU A 14 -3.01 6.18 0.54
N HIS A 15 -3.27 6.58 -0.68
CA HIS A 15 -3.47 5.64 -1.79
C HIS A 15 -2.23 4.74 -1.99
N TYR A 16 -2.46 3.48 -2.38
CA TYR A 16 -1.42 2.44 -2.52
C TYR A 16 -0.31 2.77 -3.54
N ASN A 17 -0.45 3.81 -4.35
CA ASN A 17 0.57 4.29 -5.27
C ASN A 17 1.27 5.58 -4.80
N LEU A 18 1.16 5.93 -3.54
CA LEU A 18 1.80 7.14 -3.02
C LEU A 18 3.30 7.15 -3.29
N GLY A 19 3.98 6.03 -3.10
CA GLY A 19 5.41 5.94 -3.40
C GLY A 19 5.75 6.21 -4.87
N ASN A 20 4.86 5.83 -5.80
CA ASN A 20 5.03 6.18 -7.20
C ASN A 20 4.89 7.70 -7.40
N ALA A 21 3.92 8.34 -6.75
CA ALA A 21 3.70 9.78 -6.80
C ALA A 21 4.86 10.57 -6.18
N LEU A 22 5.46 10.07 -5.13
CA LEU A 22 6.67 10.63 -4.53
C LEU A 22 7.89 10.54 -5.45
N GLY A 23 7.90 9.59 -6.37
CA GLY A 23 9.00 9.37 -7.32
C GLY A 23 9.94 8.23 -6.96
N ILE A 24 9.53 7.27 -6.12
CA ILE A 24 10.32 6.08 -5.79
C ILE A 24 10.62 5.24 -7.04
N VAL A 25 9.73 5.27 -8.03
CA VAL A 25 10.03 4.76 -9.36
C VAL A 25 10.73 5.83 -10.16
N LEU A 26 12.06 5.78 -10.20
CA LEU A 26 12.89 6.74 -10.94
C LEU A 26 12.71 6.55 -12.43
N ASN A 27 11.77 7.28 -13.00
CA ASN A 27 11.50 7.23 -14.42
C ASN A 27 11.03 8.58 -14.96
N LYS A 28 11.64 9.02 -16.07
CA LYS A 28 11.23 10.25 -16.75
C LYS A 28 9.88 10.15 -17.45
N ASN A 29 9.41 8.94 -17.71
CA ASN A 29 8.16 8.68 -18.41
C ASN A 29 7.24 7.86 -17.52
N VAL A 30 6.32 8.51 -16.88
CA VAL A 30 5.24 7.89 -16.10
C VAL A 30 4.21 7.19 -17.00
N ASN A 31 4.56 6.88 -18.23
CA ASN A 31 3.63 6.31 -19.19
C ASN A 31 3.67 4.79 -19.15
N PHE A 32 2.51 4.17 -18.99
CA PHE A 32 2.30 2.74 -18.80
C PHE A 32 3.03 1.81 -19.75
N MET A 33 3.31 2.26 -20.93
CA MET A 33 3.72 1.42 -22.04
C MET A 33 5.15 1.71 -22.50
N THR A 34 5.93 2.44 -21.71
CA THR A 34 7.27 2.78 -22.14
C THR A 34 8.27 1.68 -21.83
N GLU A 35 9.19 1.46 -22.70
CA GLU A 35 10.29 0.51 -22.58
C GLU A 35 11.12 0.67 -21.29
N ASN A 36 11.04 1.84 -20.64
CA ASN A 36 11.75 2.15 -19.42
C ASN A 36 11.23 1.37 -18.20
N TYR A 37 9.98 0.89 -18.24
CA TYR A 37 9.41 0.04 -17.20
C TYR A 37 9.90 -1.41 -17.25
N PHE A 38 10.39 -1.85 -18.38
CA PHE A 38 10.74 -3.25 -18.61
C PHE A 38 12.26 -3.50 -18.58
N GLY A 39 12.94 -2.94 -17.59
CA GLY A 39 14.30 -3.36 -17.26
C GLY A 39 15.43 -2.61 -17.94
N LYS A 40 15.17 -1.50 -18.61
CA LYS A 40 16.28 -0.61 -19.02
C LYS A 40 16.80 0.12 -17.78
N LYS A 41 18.12 0.15 -17.62
CA LYS A 41 18.75 0.98 -16.59
C LYS A 41 18.33 2.42 -16.82
N ASN A 42 17.86 3.07 -15.76
CA ASN A 42 17.70 4.50 -15.76
C ASN A 42 19.05 5.13 -16.11
N GLY A 43 19.05 6.13 -16.99
CA GLY A 43 20.22 6.93 -17.26
C GLY A 43 20.63 7.76 -16.05
N ASP A 44 21.09 8.98 -16.25
CA ASP A 44 21.33 9.92 -15.14
C ASP A 44 20.03 10.16 -14.36
N VAL A 45 20.01 9.70 -13.12
CA VAL A 45 18.86 9.79 -12.19
C VAL A 45 19.05 10.86 -11.12
N THR A 46 20.12 11.64 -11.19
CA THR A 46 20.45 12.63 -10.13
C THR A 46 19.30 13.58 -9.87
N GLY A 47 18.75 14.20 -10.89
CA GLY A 47 17.62 15.11 -10.74
C GLY A 47 16.32 14.42 -10.28
N LEU A 48 16.16 13.13 -10.58
CA LEU A 48 15.01 12.34 -10.13
C LEU A 48 15.10 12.01 -8.64
N LEU A 49 16.31 11.70 -8.14
CA LEU A 49 16.56 11.52 -6.70
C LEU A 49 16.32 12.80 -5.90
N GLU A 50 16.71 13.95 -6.42
CA GLU A 50 16.43 15.23 -5.81
C GLU A 50 14.95 15.55 -5.73
N ASN A 51 14.21 15.23 -6.79
CA ASN A 51 12.75 15.36 -6.78
C ASN A 51 12.10 14.41 -5.76
N LEU A 52 12.55 13.16 -5.69
CA LEU A 52 12.08 12.20 -4.68
C LEU A 52 12.34 12.74 -3.27
N HIS A 53 13.54 13.21 -2.99
CA HIS A 53 13.88 13.80 -1.68
C HIS A 53 12.98 14.99 -1.35
N THR A 54 12.79 15.91 -2.28
CA THR A 54 11.94 17.09 -2.10
C THR A 54 10.48 16.70 -1.83
N ASN A 55 9.94 15.77 -2.60
CA ASN A 55 8.55 15.31 -2.45
C ASN A 55 8.35 14.57 -1.12
N LEU A 56 9.31 13.72 -0.74
CA LEU A 56 9.26 12.99 0.53
C LEU A 56 9.34 13.94 1.71
N ALA A 57 10.27 14.90 1.70
CA ALA A 57 10.40 15.90 2.75
C ALA A 57 9.12 16.75 2.89
N ALA A 58 8.51 17.14 1.78
CA ALA A 58 7.25 17.88 1.79
C ALA A 58 6.11 17.05 2.39
N SER A 59 6.01 15.76 2.03
CA SER A 59 4.98 14.87 2.56
C SER A 59 5.17 14.58 4.05
N ILE A 60 6.40 14.34 4.51
CA ILE A 60 6.70 14.15 5.93
C ILE A 60 6.31 15.39 6.71
N LYS A 61 6.67 16.57 6.22
CA LYS A 61 6.32 17.85 6.86
C LYS A 61 4.80 18.03 6.97
N GLU A 62 4.05 17.70 5.92
CA GLU A 62 2.58 17.76 5.95
C GLU A 62 2.01 16.83 7.03
N TYR A 63 2.53 15.62 7.18
CA TYR A 63 2.13 14.69 8.24
C TYR A 63 2.44 15.25 9.63
N GLU A 64 3.61 15.83 9.83
CA GLU A 64 3.99 16.49 11.10
C GLU A 64 3.06 17.66 11.44
N GLU A 65 2.77 18.53 10.47
CA GLU A 65 1.86 19.66 10.62
C GLU A 65 0.41 19.22 10.95
N ASN A 66 0.00 18.04 10.46
CA ASN A 66 -1.27 17.42 10.77
C ASN A 66 -1.27 16.61 12.09
N GLY A 67 -0.17 16.63 12.84
CA GLY A 67 -0.06 16.01 14.15
C GLY A 67 0.24 14.52 14.13
N TYR A 68 0.86 14.01 13.07
CA TYR A 68 1.33 12.62 13.00
C TYR A 68 2.42 12.39 14.06
N PRO A 69 2.23 11.46 15.01
CA PRO A 69 3.06 11.41 16.20
C PRO A 69 4.26 10.47 16.10
N TYR A 70 4.46 9.82 14.97
CA TYR A 70 5.45 8.74 14.85
C TYR A 70 6.70 9.19 14.09
N ASP A 71 7.84 8.57 14.42
CA ASP A 71 9.14 8.77 13.80
C ASP A 71 9.38 7.89 12.55
N PHE A 72 8.31 7.42 11.94
CA PHE A 72 8.36 6.64 10.70
C PHE A 72 7.24 7.06 9.76
N TYR A 73 7.49 6.89 8.47
CA TYR A 73 6.55 7.15 7.39
C TYR A 73 6.34 5.88 6.57
N ILE A 74 5.09 5.48 6.38
CA ILE A 74 4.76 4.29 5.61
C ILE A 74 4.22 4.71 4.25
N THR A 75 4.80 4.14 3.19
CA THR A 75 4.27 4.29 1.84
C THR A 75 4.29 2.96 1.12
N SER A 76 3.39 2.78 0.18
CA SER A 76 3.37 1.64 -0.72
C SER A 76 3.72 2.07 -2.14
N VAL A 77 4.27 1.13 -2.88
CA VAL A 77 4.62 1.29 -4.29
C VAL A 77 3.93 0.19 -5.07
N SER A 78 3.18 0.54 -6.09
CA SER A 78 2.39 -0.40 -6.89
C SER A 78 3.14 -0.94 -8.13
N GLY A 79 4.44 -1.15 -8.02
CA GLY A 79 5.23 -1.70 -9.10
C GLY A 79 5.54 -0.70 -10.22
N VAL A 80 5.24 -1.07 -11.45
CA VAL A 80 5.60 -0.27 -12.63
C VAL A 80 4.68 0.95 -12.79
N PHE A 81 3.41 0.81 -12.43
CA PHE A 81 2.39 1.86 -12.48
C PHE A 81 1.30 1.60 -11.42
N SER A 82 0.28 2.41 -11.39
CA SER A 82 -0.59 2.55 -10.23
C SER A 82 -1.55 1.39 -9.92
N ASP A 83 -1.76 0.40 -10.80
CA ASP A 83 -2.71 -0.68 -10.53
C ASP A 83 -2.34 -1.95 -11.29
N ASN A 84 -2.55 -3.11 -10.66
CA ASN A 84 -2.32 -4.44 -11.24
C ASN A 84 -0.99 -4.59 -12.00
N ALA A 85 0.03 -3.87 -11.55
CA ALA A 85 1.30 -3.78 -12.22
C ALA A 85 2.25 -4.91 -11.81
N PRO A 86 3.13 -5.35 -12.70
CA PRO A 86 4.24 -6.21 -12.32
C PRO A 86 5.20 -5.49 -11.38
N ILE A 87 5.92 -6.26 -10.57
CA ILE A 87 6.96 -5.75 -9.69
C ILE A 87 8.04 -5.06 -10.53
N ASN A 88 8.46 -3.87 -10.08
CA ASN A 88 9.59 -3.17 -10.67
C ASN A 88 10.85 -3.39 -9.81
N PRO A 89 11.81 -4.21 -10.25
CA PRO A 89 13.02 -4.46 -9.48
C PRO A 89 13.92 -3.23 -9.31
N ALA A 90 13.79 -2.22 -10.16
CA ALA A 90 14.55 -0.98 -10.06
C ALA A 90 14.22 -0.16 -8.79
N ILE A 91 13.14 -0.48 -8.07
CA ILE A 91 12.82 0.13 -6.77
C ILE A 91 13.93 -0.14 -5.75
N ALA A 92 14.52 -1.33 -5.76
CA ALA A 92 15.64 -1.67 -4.86
C ALA A 92 16.85 -0.77 -5.13
N ASP A 93 17.17 -0.54 -6.40
CA ASP A 93 18.26 0.37 -6.79
C ASP A 93 17.95 1.81 -6.38
N THR A 94 16.70 2.26 -6.52
CA THR A 94 16.28 3.58 -6.09
C THR A 94 16.48 3.76 -4.58
N VAL A 95 16.04 2.79 -3.77
CA VAL A 95 16.21 2.83 -2.32
C VAL A 95 17.70 2.86 -1.93
N ALA A 96 18.54 2.07 -2.59
CA ALA A 96 19.98 2.06 -2.35
C ALA A 96 20.61 3.42 -2.68
N LEU A 97 20.33 3.99 -3.85
CA LEU A 97 20.85 5.29 -4.27
C LEU A 97 20.35 6.45 -3.39
N PHE A 98 19.09 6.38 -2.97
CA PHE A 98 18.52 7.37 -2.06
C PHE A 98 19.23 7.35 -0.71
N ASN A 99 19.40 6.16 -0.12
CA ASN A 99 20.07 6.00 1.17
C ASN A 99 21.55 6.38 1.12
N GLU A 100 22.24 6.13 0.01
CA GLU A 100 23.62 6.59 -0.19
C GLU A 100 23.73 8.11 -0.13
N LYS A 101 22.75 8.82 -0.73
CA LYS A 101 22.79 10.28 -0.83
C LYS A 101 22.14 11.00 0.34
N TYR A 102 21.03 10.49 0.85
CA TYR A 102 20.17 11.18 1.82
C TYR A 102 19.90 10.38 3.10
N GLY A 103 20.53 9.21 3.26
CA GLY A 103 20.26 8.30 4.37
C GLY A 103 20.58 8.85 5.77
N GLU A 104 21.39 9.90 5.87
CA GLU A 104 21.63 10.60 7.14
C GLU A 104 20.43 11.44 7.60
N GLU A 105 19.60 11.89 6.66
CA GLU A 105 18.38 12.65 6.94
C GLU A 105 17.17 11.70 7.10
N VAL A 106 16.95 10.84 6.11
CA VAL A 106 15.83 9.88 6.06
C VAL A 106 16.31 8.59 5.44
N THR A 107 16.21 7.50 6.18
CA THR A 107 16.54 6.17 5.66
C THR A 107 15.31 5.45 5.14
N MET A 108 15.35 4.99 3.91
CA MET A 108 14.30 4.19 3.29
C MET A 108 14.56 2.68 3.49
N HIS A 109 13.52 1.94 3.81
CA HIS A 109 13.56 0.48 3.94
C HIS A 109 12.48 -0.17 3.10
N MET A 110 12.85 -1.16 2.30
CA MET A 110 11.88 -2.10 1.74
C MET A 110 11.63 -3.19 2.78
N VAL A 111 10.39 -3.41 3.12
CA VAL A 111 10.01 -4.35 4.18
C VAL A 111 8.80 -5.19 3.75
N THR A 112 8.74 -6.41 4.25
CA THR A 112 7.51 -7.20 4.25
C THR A 112 6.54 -6.68 5.33
N LEU A 113 5.27 -7.08 5.26
CA LEU A 113 4.29 -6.69 6.29
C LEU A 113 4.70 -7.19 7.68
N GLN A 114 5.34 -8.36 7.78
CA GLN A 114 5.80 -8.88 9.05
C GLN A 114 6.97 -8.05 9.61
N GLU A 115 7.95 -7.74 8.78
CA GLU A 115 9.08 -6.88 9.20
C GLU A 115 8.61 -5.47 9.59
N LEU A 116 7.65 -4.91 8.86
CA LEU A 116 7.04 -3.65 9.23
C LEU A 116 6.39 -3.74 10.60
N TYR A 117 5.53 -4.74 10.82
CA TYR A 117 4.89 -4.95 12.12
C TYR A 117 5.91 -5.07 13.26
N ASP A 118 6.96 -5.86 13.07
CA ASP A 118 8.00 -6.07 14.09
C ASP A 118 8.77 -4.77 14.41
N LYS A 119 8.92 -3.89 13.43
CA LYS A 119 9.59 -2.58 13.62
C LYS A 119 8.72 -1.54 14.33
N ILE A 120 7.41 -1.54 14.09
CA ILE A 120 6.54 -0.44 14.54
C ILE A 120 5.61 -0.81 15.70
N ARG A 121 5.36 -2.09 15.99
CA ARG A 121 4.37 -2.53 16.98
C ARG A 121 4.53 -1.88 18.35
N ASP A 122 5.77 -1.66 18.80
CA ASP A 122 6.03 -1.07 20.11
C ASP A 122 5.88 0.47 20.10
N LYS A 123 5.94 1.08 18.92
CA LYS A 123 5.78 2.53 18.71
C LYS A 123 4.32 2.95 18.60
N VAL A 124 3.41 2.03 18.29
CA VAL A 124 1.99 2.30 18.00
C VAL A 124 1.04 1.77 19.08
N GLN A 125 1.52 1.58 20.30
CA GLN A 125 0.72 1.05 21.39
C GLN A 125 -0.46 1.97 21.74
N ASP A 126 -0.29 3.28 21.55
CA ASP A 126 -1.31 4.30 21.82
C ASP A 126 -2.18 4.61 20.58
N ALA A 127 -2.06 3.81 19.51
CA ALA A 127 -2.88 4.00 18.32
C ALA A 127 -4.38 3.92 18.67
N PRO A 128 -5.23 4.77 18.07
CA PRO A 128 -6.67 4.76 18.32
C PRO A 128 -7.29 3.40 18.04
N VAL A 129 -8.15 2.94 18.95
CA VAL A 129 -8.88 1.68 18.76
C VAL A 129 -10.20 1.95 18.07
N TYR A 130 -10.36 1.41 16.88
CA TYR A 130 -11.61 1.45 16.13
C TYR A 130 -12.38 0.13 16.29
N ARG A 131 -13.70 0.24 16.45
CA ARG A 131 -14.63 -0.90 16.49
C ARG A 131 -15.69 -0.69 15.43
N GLY A 132 -15.81 -1.62 14.52
CA GLY A 132 -16.78 -1.56 13.44
C GLY A 132 -16.21 -2.04 12.11
N ALA A 133 -16.99 -1.90 11.05
CA ALA A 133 -16.55 -2.21 9.70
C ALA A 133 -15.84 -1.01 9.07
N ILE A 134 -14.70 -1.25 8.49
CA ILE A 134 -14.01 -0.28 7.62
C ILE A 134 -14.37 -0.68 6.20
N ASN A 135 -15.32 0.05 5.61
CA ASN A 135 -15.76 -0.19 4.25
C ASN A 135 -15.02 0.75 3.31
N ASP A 136 -14.51 0.19 2.23
CA ASP A 136 -14.04 0.97 1.10
C ASP A 136 -15.20 1.36 0.16
N TRP A 137 -14.90 2.18 -0.84
CA TRP A 137 -15.90 2.62 -1.80
C TRP A 137 -16.44 1.49 -2.70
N TRP A 138 -15.74 0.38 -2.85
CA TRP A 138 -16.23 -0.83 -3.52
C TRP A 138 -17.38 -1.48 -2.74
N GLY A 139 -17.32 -1.42 -1.41
CA GLY A 139 -18.38 -1.90 -0.53
C GLY A 139 -19.70 -1.15 -0.74
N ASN A 140 -19.67 0.12 -1.15
CA ASN A 140 -20.86 0.90 -1.42
C ASN A 140 -21.69 0.34 -2.59
N GLY A 141 -21.04 -0.25 -3.60
CA GLY A 141 -21.73 -0.91 -4.71
C GLY A 141 -22.58 -2.07 -4.27
N VAL A 142 -22.13 -2.85 -3.30
CA VAL A 142 -22.88 -3.97 -2.70
C VAL A 142 -24.09 -3.46 -1.93
N GLY A 143 -23.97 -2.36 -1.21
CA GLY A 143 -25.06 -1.71 -0.49
C GLY A 143 -26.13 -1.11 -1.42
N SER A 144 -25.77 -0.73 -2.64
CA SER A 144 -26.68 -0.11 -3.61
C SER A 144 -27.64 -1.11 -4.26
N THR A 145 -27.37 -2.41 -4.20
CA THR A 145 -28.19 -3.46 -4.82
C THR A 145 -28.50 -4.60 -3.85
N PRO A 146 -29.13 -4.33 -2.70
CA PRO A 146 -29.28 -5.33 -1.62
C PRO A 146 -30.11 -6.54 -2.06
N TYR A 147 -31.08 -6.35 -2.92
CA TYR A 147 -31.88 -7.43 -3.48
C TYR A 147 -31.06 -8.42 -4.32
N ALA A 148 -30.29 -7.91 -5.27
CA ALA A 148 -29.42 -8.75 -6.11
C ALA A 148 -28.36 -9.47 -5.28
N VAL A 149 -27.75 -8.80 -4.32
CA VAL A 149 -26.75 -9.38 -3.40
C VAL A 149 -27.36 -10.48 -2.55
N LYS A 150 -28.59 -10.31 -2.05
CA LYS A 150 -29.30 -11.35 -1.29
C LYS A 150 -29.49 -12.61 -2.14
N HIS A 151 -30.00 -12.47 -3.35
CA HIS A 151 -30.24 -13.61 -4.24
C HIS A 151 -28.95 -14.27 -4.69
N TYR A 152 -27.90 -13.50 -4.94
CA TYR A 152 -26.58 -14.06 -5.23
C TYR A 152 -26.06 -14.92 -4.07
N LYS A 153 -26.10 -14.41 -2.84
CA LYS A 153 -25.67 -15.18 -1.65
C LYS A 153 -26.50 -16.45 -1.44
N GLU A 154 -27.79 -16.38 -1.74
CA GLU A 154 -28.68 -17.53 -1.64
C GLU A 154 -28.34 -18.58 -2.70
N ALA A 155 -28.08 -18.18 -3.94
CA ALA A 155 -27.61 -19.06 -5.00
C ALA A 155 -26.27 -19.73 -4.67
N VAL A 156 -25.31 -18.98 -4.17
CA VAL A 156 -24.00 -19.52 -3.71
C VAL A 156 -24.20 -20.57 -2.61
N ARG A 157 -25.06 -20.29 -1.63
CA ARG A 157 -25.37 -21.23 -0.55
C ARG A 157 -25.98 -22.51 -1.07
N LEU A 158 -26.91 -22.41 -2.01
CA LEU A 158 -27.55 -23.59 -2.64
C LEU A 158 -26.54 -24.39 -3.44
N ASN A 159 -25.67 -23.76 -4.19
CA ASN A 159 -24.60 -24.42 -4.92
C ASN A 159 -23.70 -25.23 -3.98
N HIS A 160 -23.25 -24.66 -2.88
CA HIS A 160 -22.47 -25.40 -1.87
C HIS A 160 -23.23 -26.61 -1.25
N ILE A 161 -24.55 -26.53 -1.15
CA ILE A 161 -25.36 -27.66 -0.70
C ILE A 161 -25.37 -28.77 -1.75
N CYS A 162 -25.52 -28.41 -3.04
CA CYS A 162 -25.46 -29.36 -4.14
C CYS A 162 -24.11 -30.07 -4.18
N ASP A 163 -23.02 -29.34 -4.13
CA ASP A 163 -21.66 -29.89 -4.11
C ASP A 163 -21.48 -30.95 -3.00
N ARG A 164 -21.95 -30.62 -1.80
CA ARG A 164 -21.86 -31.55 -0.65
C ARG A 164 -22.77 -32.79 -0.79
N LEU A 165 -23.85 -32.69 -1.55
CA LEU A 165 -24.73 -33.84 -1.81
C LEU A 165 -24.11 -34.74 -2.88
N GLU A 166 -23.48 -34.17 -3.89
CA GLU A 166 -22.77 -34.92 -4.93
C GLU A 166 -21.55 -35.67 -4.38
N GLU A 167 -20.81 -35.10 -3.44
CA GLU A 167 -19.69 -35.78 -2.77
C GLU A 167 -20.09 -36.98 -1.92
N LYS A 168 -21.39 -37.15 -1.62
CA LYS A 168 -21.94 -38.25 -0.79
C LYS A 168 -22.61 -39.35 -1.61
N THR A 169 -22.71 -39.20 -2.91
CA THR A 169 -23.26 -40.18 -3.83
C THR A 169 -22.17 -40.88 -4.61
#